data_c3d8a9b57cf962d9897566bcb86f1e7b
#
_entry.id   c3d8a9b57cf962d9897566bcb86f1e7b
#
_cell.length_a   1.000
_cell.length_b   1.000
_cell.length_c   1.000
_cell.angle_alpha   90.00
_cell.angle_beta   90.00
_cell.angle_gamma   90.00
#
_symmetry.space_group_name_H-M   'P 1'
#
loop_
_entity.id
_entity.type
_entity.pdbx_description
1 polymer ?
#
loop_
_entity_poly.entity_id
_entity_poly.type
_entity_poly.pdbx_seq_one_letter_code
_entity_poly.pdbx_strand_id
1 'polypeptide(L)'
;TDHHNVAETPPPSVAAVNPKFPGHKYPFRDLCGAGVAFKLVQALQTELNGLPDGYEKWLLDLVALGTVCDIVTLADENRANVYWGLEVLRKQRRPGLKALMSAAGIEPEKVNARHLGFGLGPRMNAAGRLETAQYALDMLTANDGLEALEASEKLEELNIKRRSIQDEIFDEACQQADNMTDDRVLVVNSGNWNHGVIGIVASKLVEKYKKPVFIIGERGDEATGSARSFGDFSAADAVRSADDIIIKGGGHGAAAGVTLATERIDDFRRRVNEFYDSLQLKNQEL
;
A
#
# COMPACT_ATOMS: atom_id res chain seq x y z
N THR A 1 4.24 -13.90 11.97
CA THR A 1 3.03 -13.90 11.13
C THR A 1 3.26 -13.06 9.88
N ASP A 2 2.86 -13.56 8.72
CA ASP A 2 2.98 -12.86 7.43
C ASP A 2 1.89 -13.34 6.47
N HIS A 3 1.64 -12.60 5.39
CA HIS A 3 0.65 -12.90 4.37
C HIS A 3 1.17 -12.70 2.95
N HIS A 4 2.41 -12.24 2.79
CA HIS A 4 3.03 -12.07 1.49
C HIS A 4 3.37 -13.42 0.83
N ASN A 5 3.71 -13.38 -0.46
CA ASN A 5 4.20 -14.56 -1.16
C ASN A 5 5.49 -15.05 -0.49
N VAL A 6 5.62 -16.35 -0.38
CA VAL A 6 6.70 -16.98 0.39
C VAL A 6 7.91 -17.18 -0.52
N ALA A 7 9.11 -16.90 0.00
CA ALA A 7 10.36 -17.34 -0.60
C ALA A 7 10.50 -18.87 -0.47
N GLU A 8 11.38 -19.46 -1.26
CA GLU A 8 11.65 -20.92 -1.20
C GLU A 8 12.07 -21.38 0.20
N THR A 9 12.78 -20.51 0.92
CA THR A 9 13.22 -20.77 2.29
C THR A 9 12.50 -19.83 3.26
N PRO A 10 11.79 -20.35 4.27
CA PRO A 10 11.16 -19.50 5.29
C PRO A 10 12.23 -18.80 6.13
N PRO A 11 11.92 -17.64 6.74
CA PRO A 11 12.85 -16.94 7.61
C PRO A 11 13.18 -17.77 8.85
N PRO A 12 14.41 -17.67 9.40
CA PRO A 12 14.79 -18.37 10.62
C PRO A 12 13.97 -17.82 11.81
N SER A 13 13.03 -18.60 12.29
CA SER A 13 12.12 -18.24 13.37
C SER A 13 11.70 -19.48 14.16
N VAL A 14 11.23 -19.30 15.40
CA VAL A 14 10.69 -20.39 16.22
C VAL A 14 9.46 -21.03 15.55
N ALA A 15 8.61 -20.18 14.95
CA ALA A 15 7.46 -20.59 14.16
C ALA A 15 7.12 -19.49 13.15
N ALA A 16 6.74 -19.88 11.95
CA ALA A 16 6.27 -18.98 10.90
C ALA A 16 4.83 -19.35 10.53
N VAL A 17 3.94 -18.36 10.63
CA VAL A 17 2.51 -18.52 10.29
C VAL A 17 2.21 -17.67 9.07
N ASN A 18 1.96 -18.33 7.93
CA ASN A 18 1.55 -17.69 6.69
C ASN A 18 0.67 -18.68 5.90
N PRO A 19 -0.57 -18.31 5.53
CA PRO A 19 -1.48 -19.20 4.80
C PRO A 19 -1.01 -19.56 3.39
N LYS A 20 0.02 -18.87 2.87
CA LYS A 20 0.59 -19.10 1.54
C LYS A 20 1.77 -20.08 1.53
N PHE A 21 2.24 -20.58 2.69
CA PHE A 21 3.31 -21.59 2.69
C PHE A 21 2.90 -22.84 1.90
N PRO A 22 3.82 -23.43 1.12
CA PRO A 22 3.59 -24.70 0.44
C PRO A 22 3.16 -25.79 1.43
N GLY A 23 2.10 -26.52 1.08
CA GLY A 23 1.56 -27.59 1.94
C GLY A 23 0.70 -27.13 3.11
N HIS A 24 0.49 -25.83 3.30
CA HIS A 24 -0.42 -25.31 4.32
C HIS A 24 -1.87 -25.75 4.04
N LYS A 25 -2.58 -26.20 5.07
CA LYS A 25 -3.93 -26.77 4.94
C LYS A 25 -5.06 -25.75 5.20
N TYR A 26 -4.73 -24.50 5.52
CA TYR A 26 -5.74 -23.48 5.76
C TYR A 26 -6.51 -23.20 4.45
N PRO A 27 -7.84 -23.25 4.44
CA PRO A 27 -8.62 -23.24 3.20
C PRO A 27 -8.61 -21.88 2.49
N PHE A 28 -8.41 -20.78 3.21
CA PHE A 28 -8.45 -19.43 2.68
C PHE A 28 -7.07 -18.75 2.77
N ARG A 29 -6.45 -18.46 1.63
CA ARG A 29 -5.07 -17.97 1.56
C ARG A 29 -4.92 -16.46 1.50
N ASP A 30 -6.00 -15.73 1.18
CA ASP A 30 -5.94 -14.29 0.88
C ASP A 30 -6.21 -13.41 2.10
N LEU A 31 -5.80 -13.84 3.28
CA LEU A 31 -5.85 -13.02 4.48
C LEU A 31 -4.83 -11.87 4.39
N CYS A 32 -5.17 -10.68 4.88
CA CYS A 32 -4.20 -9.63 5.15
C CYS A 32 -3.38 -9.93 6.42
N GLY A 33 -2.31 -9.21 6.67
CA GLY A 33 -1.46 -9.41 7.86
C GLY A 33 -2.23 -9.33 9.18
N ALA A 34 -3.17 -8.38 9.31
CA ALA A 34 -4.05 -8.28 10.47
C ALA A 34 -4.98 -9.51 10.61
N GLY A 35 -5.45 -10.07 9.49
CA GLY A 35 -6.25 -11.30 9.46
C GLY A 35 -5.46 -12.52 9.94
N VAL A 36 -4.20 -12.66 9.50
CA VAL A 36 -3.31 -13.74 9.99
C VAL A 36 -3.04 -13.59 11.49
N ALA A 37 -2.74 -12.38 11.96
CA ALA A 37 -2.57 -12.11 13.39
C ALA A 37 -3.84 -12.44 14.19
N PHE A 38 -5.01 -12.14 13.64
CA PHE A 38 -6.29 -12.47 14.27
C PHE A 38 -6.50 -13.97 14.41
N LYS A 39 -6.07 -14.80 13.43
CA LYS A 39 -6.11 -16.26 13.56
C LYS A 39 -5.24 -16.77 14.71
N LEU A 40 -4.07 -16.17 14.92
CA LEU A 40 -3.25 -16.48 16.07
C LEU A 40 -3.96 -16.12 17.39
N VAL A 41 -4.59 -14.93 17.45
CA VAL A 41 -5.37 -14.52 18.63
C VAL A 41 -6.51 -15.51 18.90
N GLN A 42 -7.24 -15.96 17.88
CA GLN A 42 -8.29 -16.96 18.02
C GLN A 42 -7.76 -18.29 18.59
N ALA A 43 -6.60 -18.75 18.11
CA ALA A 43 -5.98 -19.95 18.64
C ALA A 43 -5.52 -19.77 20.11
N LEU A 44 -4.90 -18.63 20.43
CA LEU A 44 -4.49 -18.32 21.80
C LEU A 44 -5.67 -18.18 22.76
N GLN A 45 -6.80 -17.69 22.29
CA GLN A 45 -8.04 -17.59 23.10
C GLN A 45 -8.52 -18.96 23.61
N THR A 46 -8.29 -20.04 22.83
CA THR A 46 -8.67 -21.39 23.25
C THR A 46 -7.68 -22.04 24.23
N GLU A 47 -6.42 -21.61 24.20
CA GLU A 47 -5.33 -22.18 24.99
C GLU A 47 -5.04 -21.41 26.28
N LEU A 48 -5.30 -20.10 26.28
CA LEU A 48 -4.99 -19.21 27.40
C LEU A 48 -6.27 -18.87 28.19
N ASN A 49 -6.22 -19.10 29.49
CA ASN A 49 -7.27 -18.66 30.41
C ASN A 49 -7.13 -17.16 30.71
N GLY A 50 -8.26 -16.47 30.87
CA GLY A 50 -8.27 -15.09 31.40
C GLY A 50 -9.02 -14.07 30.55
N LEU A 51 -9.36 -14.38 29.32
CA LEU A 51 -10.24 -13.54 28.50
C LEU A 51 -11.63 -14.18 28.40
N PRO A 52 -12.73 -13.39 28.45
CA PRO A 52 -14.07 -13.89 28.20
C PRO A 52 -14.21 -14.47 26.80
N ASP A 53 -15.03 -15.51 26.65
CA ASP A 53 -15.32 -16.12 25.37
C ASP A 53 -15.85 -15.08 24.36
N GLY A 54 -15.25 -15.08 23.17
CA GLY A 54 -15.60 -14.15 22.10
C GLY A 54 -15.05 -12.75 22.26
N TYR A 55 -14.14 -12.53 23.24
CA TYR A 55 -13.50 -11.21 23.41
C TYR A 55 -12.68 -10.80 22.18
N GLU A 56 -12.06 -11.76 21.50
CA GLU A 56 -11.29 -11.55 20.26
C GLU A 56 -12.13 -10.87 19.17
N LYS A 57 -13.46 -11.06 19.15
CA LYS A 57 -14.34 -10.44 18.15
C LYS A 57 -14.32 -8.93 18.16
N TRP A 58 -13.95 -8.31 19.29
CA TRP A 58 -13.76 -6.86 19.36
C TRP A 58 -12.56 -6.35 18.57
N LEU A 59 -11.65 -7.25 18.15
CA LEU A 59 -10.52 -6.91 17.27
C LEU A 59 -10.89 -6.92 15.77
N LEU A 60 -12.12 -7.29 15.43
CA LEU A 60 -12.57 -7.29 14.03
C LEU A 60 -12.59 -5.91 13.41
N ASP A 61 -12.65 -4.82 14.19
CA ASP A 61 -12.45 -3.46 13.70
C ASP A 61 -11.08 -3.29 13.03
N LEU A 62 -10.02 -3.79 13.65
CA LEU A 62 -8.65 -3.75 13.12
C LEU A 62 -8.48 -4.70 11.92
N VAL A 63 -9.11 -5.88 11.97
CA VAL A 63 -9.08 -6.83 10.86
C VAL A 63 -9.78 -6.26 9.63
N ALA A 64 -10.95 -5.63 9.80
CA ALA A 64 -11.66 -4.97 8.71
C ALA A 64 -10.83 -3.86 8.08
N LEU A 65 -10.22 -3.01 8.92
CA LEU A 65 -9.36 -1.93 8.48
C LEU A 65 -8.16 -2.47 7.69
N GLY A 66 -7.44 -3.45 8.23
CA GLY A 66 -6.31 -4.08 7.55
C GLY A 66 -6.73 -4.75 6.24
N THR A 67 -7.82 -5.51 6.23
CA THR A 67 -8.32 -6.22 5.04
C THR A 67 -8.64 -5.27 3.89
N VAL A 68 -9.34 -4.16 4.18
CA VAL A 68 -9.72 -3.19 3.15
C VAL A 68 -8.53 -2.35 2.69
N CYS A 69 -7.67 -1.91 3.62
CA CYS A 69 -6.53 -1.04 3.29
C CYS A 69 -5.40 -1.78 2.55
N ASP A 70 -5.27 -3.08 2.74
CA ASP A 70 -4.32 -3.95 2.06
C ASP A 70 -4.83 -4.46 0.69
N ILE A 71 -6.08 -4.14 0.36
CA ILE A 71 -6.72 -4.46 -0.93
C ILE A 71 -6.73 -5.97 -1.22
N VAL A 72 -6.83 -6.81 -0.20
CA VAL A 72 -7.01 -8.24 -0.38
C VAL A 72 -8.44 -8.57 -0.81
N THR A 73 -8.62 -9.73 -1.43
CA THR A 73 -9.91 -10.16 -1.98
C THR A 73 -11.01 -10.15 -0.92
N LEU A 74 -12.11 -9.40 -1.17
CA LEU A 74 -13.29 -9.33 -0.28
C LEU A 74 -14.27 -10.48 -0.56
N ALA A 75 -13.78 -11.72 -0.45
CA ALA A 75 -14.54 -12.94 -0.58
C ALA A 75 -14.48 -13.76 0.72
N ASP A 76 -15.30 -14.77 0.84
CA ASP A 76 -15.30 -15.77 1.91
C ASP A 76 -15.07 -15.15 3.31
N GLU A 77 -14.00 -15.55 3.97
CA GLU A 77 -13.68 -15.14 5.32
C GLU A 77 -13.39 -13.64 5.43
N ASN A 78 -12.68 -13.04 4.46
CA ASN A 78 -12.41 -11.60 4.46
C ASN A 78 -13.71 -10.79 4.41
N ARG A 79 -14.70 -11.23 3.64
CA ARG A 79 -16.00 -10.57 3.57
C ARG A 79 -16.72 -10.62 4.93
N ALA A 80 -16.69 -11.78 5.60
CA ALA A 80 -17.29 -11.92 6.92
C ALA A 80 -16.57 -11.04 7.95
N ASN A 81 -15.25 -11.03 7.94
CA ASN A 81 -14.42 -10.20 8.83
C ASN A 81 -14.69 -8.71 8.64
N VAL A 82 -14.80 -8.25 7.39
CA VAL A 82 -15.10 -6.83 7.10
C VAL A 82 -16.53 -6.49 7.53
N TYR A 83 -17.51 -7.35 7.24
CA TYR A 83 -18.90 -7.12 7.66
C TYR A 83 -19.01 -6.93 9.18
N TRP A 84 -18.51 -7.88 9.96
CA TRP A 84 -18.56 -7.83 11.41
C TRP A 84 -17.63 -6.76 12.00
N GLY A 85 -16.50 -6.50 11.37
CA GLY A 85 -15.60 -5.42 11.77
C GLY A 85 -16.22 -4.04 11.64
N LEU A 86 -17.03 -3.80 10.59
CA LEU A 86 -17.82 -2.57 10.46
C LEU A 86 -18.87 -2.46 11.59
N GLU A 87 -19.51 -3.57 12.00
CA GLU A 87 -20.42 -3.56 13.15
C GLU A 87 -19.69 -3.22 14.47
N VAL A 88 -18.45 -3.71 14.65
CA VAL A 88 -17.61 -3.35 15.80
C VAL A 88 -17.20 -1.87 15.75
N LEU A 89 -16.82 -1.35 14.58
CA LEU A 89 -16.49 0.07 14.40
C LEU A 89 -17.65 0.99 14.80
N ARG A 90 -18.89 0.63 14.45
CA ARG A 90 -20.10 1.38 14.84
C ARG A 90 -20.26 1.50 16.35
N LYS A 91 -19.71 0.56 17.11
CA LYS A 91 -19.76 0.60 18.60
C LYS A 91 -18.76 1.59 19.22
N GLN A 92 -17.83 2.13 18.42
CA GLN A 92 -16.88 3.19 18.82
C GLN A 92 -16.11 2.86 20.12
N ARG A 93 -15.74 1.60 20.34
CA ARG A 93 -15.07 1.19 21.58
C ARG A 93 -13.61 1.61 21.66
N ARG A 94 -12.96 1.78 20.52
CA ARG A 94 -11.54 2.19 20.40
C ARG A 94 -11.45 3.69 20.29
N PRO A 95 -10.90 4.41 21.32
CA PRO A 95 -10.86 5.88 21.33
C PRO A 95 -10.21 6.45 20.07
N GLY A 96 -9.07 5.88 19.61
CA GLY A 96 -8.35 6.37 18.43
C GLY A 96 -9.16 6.26 17.15
N LEU A 97 -9.81 5.13 16.87
CA LEU A 97 -10.65 4.99 15.67
C LEU A 97 -11.88 5.91 15.72
N LYS A 98 -12.44 6.12 16.91
CA LYS A 98 -13.52 7.10 17.11
C LYS A 98 -13.05 8.52 16.76
N ALA A 99 -11.89 8.94 17.27
CA ALA A 99 -11.33 10.25 16.99
C ALA A 99 -10.99 10.41 15.50
N LEU A 100 -10.36 9.38 14.87
CA LEU A 100 -10.01 9.41 13.46
C LEU A 100 -11.26 9.44 12.55
N MET A 101 -12.34 8.71 12.88
CA MET A 101 -13.61 8.82 12.17
C MET A 101 -14.19 10.24 12.26
N SER A 102 -14.15 10.85 13.44
CA SER A 102 -14.58 12.23 13.64
C SER A 102 -13.78 13.22 12.79
N ALA A 103 -12.44 13.13 12.82
CA ALA A 103 -11.54 13.94 11.99
C ALA A 103 -11.80 13.76 10.49
N ALA A 104 -12.20 12.56 10.07
CA ALA A 104 -12.55 12.23 8.69
C ALA A 104 -13.99 12.64 8.31
N GLY A 105 -14.80 13.16 9.21
CA GLY A 105 -16.21 13.49 8.98
C GLY A 105 -17.09 12.25 8.71
N ILE A 106 -16.74 11.10 9.28
CA ILE A 106 -17.44 9.83 9.07
C ILE A 106 -18.42 9.60 10.25
N GLU A 107 -19.71 9.58 9.93
CA GLU A 107 -20.75 9.21 10.89
C GLU A 107 -20.66 7.70 11.18
N PRO A 108 -20.57 7.28 12.46
CA PRO A 108 -20.37 5.87 12.81
C PRO A 108 -21.42 4.92 12.24
N GLU A 109 -22.68 5.35 12.20
CA GLU A 109 -23.81 4.56 11.70
C GLU A 109 -23.71 4.30 10.19
N LYS A 110 -23.05 5.19 9.46
CA LYS A 110 -22.90 5.14 8.00
C LYS A 110 -21.56 4.54 7.55
N VAL A 111 -20.68 4.15 8.50
CA VAL A 111 -19.36 3.62 8.15
C VAL A 111 -19.47 2.37 7.28
N ASN A 112 -18.66 2.32 6.23
CA ASN A 112 -18.61 1.22 5.26
C ASN A 112 -17.18 1.01 4.74
N ALA A 113 -16.95 -0.03 3.92
CA ALA A 113 -15.63 -0.37 3.40
C ALA A 113 -14.96 0.79 2.62
N ARG A 114 -15.73 1.62 1.89
CA ARG A 114 -15.17 2.79 1.21
C ARG A 114 -14.58 3.81 2.19
N HIS A 115 -15.24 4.00 3.34
CA HIS A 115 -14.70 4.87 4.39
C HIS A 115 -13.40 4.34 4.97
N LEU A 116 -13.23 3.01 5.09
CA LEU A 116 -11.96 2.40 5.50
C LEU A 116 -10.86 2.66 4.46
N GLY A 117 -11.11 2.32 3.20
CA GLY A 117 -10.09 2.40 2.14
C GLY A 117 -9.74 3.82 1.70
N PHE A 118 -10.68 4.77 1.72
CA PHE A 118 -10.49 6.13 1.22
C PHE A 118 -10.59 7.22 2.28
N GLY A 119 -11.08 6.90 3.46
CA GLY A 119 -11.18 7.81 4.60
C GLY A 119 -10.09 7.57 5.65
N LEU A 120 -10.14 6.45 6.33
CA LEU A 120 -9.24 6.14 7.46
C LEU A 120 -7.85 5.68 6.99
N GLY A 121 -7.79 4.73 6.05
CA GLY A 121 -6.54 4.16 5.56
C GLY A 121 -5.54 5.19 5.04
N PRO A 122 -5.91 6.13 4.17
CA PRO A 122 -5.01 7.16 3.68
C PRO A 122 -4.41 8.05 4.78
N ARG A 123 -5.16 8.35 5.86
CA ARG A 123 -4.70 9.11 7.02
C ARG A 123 -3.63 8.36 7.78
N MET A 124 -3.89 7.11 8.10
CA MET A 124 -2.92 6.23 8.77
C MET A 124 -1.67 6.00 7.93
N ASN A 125 -1.84 5.72 6.63
CA ASN A 125 -0.73 5.48 5.71
C ASN A 125 0.14 6.72 5.48
N ALA A 126 -0.41 7.94 5.58
CA ALA A 126 0.34 9.18 5.42
C ALA A 126 1.49 9.30 6.42
N ALA A 127 1.31 8.80 7.65
CA ALA A 127 2.34 8.79 8.68
C ALA A 127 3.60 8.04 8.23
N GLY A 128 3.46 6.79 7.79
CA GLY A 128 4.58 5.98 7.33
C GLY A 128 5.20 6.44 6.00
N ARG A 129 4.47 7.25 5.21
CA ARG A 129 5.00 7.81 3.95
C ARG A 129 5.84 9.07 4.16
N LEU A 130 5.51 9.89 5.14
CA LEU A 130 6.15 11.19 5.36
C LEU A 130 7.11 11.21 6.54
N GLU A 131 6.79 10.48 7.61
CA GLU A 131 7.54 10.45 8.87
C GLU A 131 7.67 9.01 9.38
N THR A 132 6.80 8.59 10.30
CA THR A 132 6.84 7.26 10.91
C THR A 132 5.44 6.67 11.09
N ALA A 133 5.30 5.36 10.84
CA ALA A 133 4.05 4.63 11.09
C ALA A 133 3.67 4.58 12.59
N GLN A 134 4.58 4.96 13.50
CA GLN A 134 4.35 4.98 14.94
C GLN A 134 3.13 5.81 15.31
N TYR A 135 2.90 6.97 14.67
CA TYR A 135 1.72 7.80 14.93
C TYR A 135 0.38 7.07 14.69
N ALA A 136 0.34 6.20 13.68
CA ALA A 136 -0.84 5.38 13.42
C ALA A 136 -1.01 4.29 14.50
N LEU A 137 0.08 3.71 14.98
CA LEU A 137 0.06 2.75 16.09
C LEU A 137 -0.37 3.43 17.38
N ASP A 138 0.17 4.60 17.72
CA ASP A 138 -0.19 5.38 18.91
C ASP A 138 -1.70 5.70 18.90
N MET A 139 -2.24 6.12 17.76
CA MET A 139 -3.68 6.34 17.58
C MET A 139 -4.49 5.05 17.83
N LEU A 140 -4.07 3.91 17.26
CA LEU A 140 -4.79 2.64 17.44
C LEU A 140 -4.73 2.10 18.87
N THR A 141 -3.69 2.42 19.63
CA THR A 141 -3.45 1.95 21.00
C THR A 141 -3.77 2.99 22.07
N ALA A 142 -4.22 4.18 21.71
CA ALA A 142 -4.62 5.24 22.65
C ALA A 142 -5.66 4.72 23.66
N ASN A 143 -5.41 5.00 24.93
CA ASN A 143 -6.23 4.49 26.05
C ASN A 143 -7.33 5.47 26.45
N ASP A 144 -7.17 6.74 26.15
CA ASP A 144 -8.13 7.79 26.49
C ASP A 144 -8.44 8.73 25.32
N GLY A 145 -9.38 9.64 25.54
CA GLY A 145 -9.85 10.54 24.50
C GLY A 145 -8.86 11.65 24.11
N LEU A 146 -7.98 12.06 25.03
CA LEU A 146 -7.01 13.12 24.75
C LEU A 146 -5.86 12.58 23.88
N GLU A 147 -5.24 11.46 24.28
CA GLU A 147 -4.25 10.76 23.46
C GLU A 147 -4.78 10.44 22.05
N ALA A 148 -6.03 9.96 21.99
CA ALA A 148 -6.69 9.64 20.74
C ALA A 148 -6.87 10.87 19.83
N LEU A 149 -7.26 12.01 20.42
CA LEU A 149 -7.46 13.25 19.68
C LEU A 149 -6.12 13.76 19.11
N GLU A 150 -5.11 13.91 19.96
CA GLU A 150 -3.78 14.39 19.56
C GLU A 150 -3.17 13.53 18.43
N ALA A 151 -3.23 12.21 18.57
CA ALA A 151 -2.73 11.30 17.55
C ALA A 151 -3.53 11.39 16.24
N SER A 152 -4.85 11.56 16.31
CA SER A 152 -5.72 11.70 15.13
C SER A 152 -5.50 13.02 14.41
N GLU A 153 -5.30 14.12 15.13
CA GLU A 153 -4.95 15.43 14.57
C GLU A 153 -3.61 15.38 13.84
N LYS A 154 -2.60 14.71 14.41
CA LYS A 154 -1.31 14.50 13.74
C LYS A 154 -1.46 13.71 12.44
N LEU A 155 -2.28 12.66 12.43
CA LEU A 155 -2.55 11.87 11.22
C LEU A 155 -3.28 12.71 10.15
N GLU A 156 -4.21 13.58 10.53
CA GLU A 156 -4.89 14.47 9.59
C GLU A 156 -3.91 15.50 9.00
N GLU A 157 -3.07 16.13 9.83
CA GLU A 157 -2.01 17.04 9.38
C GLU A 157 -1.11 16.39 8.33
N LEU A 158 -0.61 15.18 8.63
CA LEU A 158 0.25 14.43 7.71
C LEU A 158 -0.49 14.03 6.43
N ASN A 159 -1.76 13.70 6.50
CA ASN A 159 -2.55 13.36 5.33
C ASN A 159 -2.80 14.60 4.43
N ILE A 160 -3.05 15.76 5.00
CA ILE A 160 -3.16 17.03 4.25
C ILE A 160 -1.82 17.34 3.56
N LYS A 161 -0.71 17.27 4.30
CA LYS A 161 0.64 17.48 3.77
C LYS A 161 0.98 16.49 2.64
N ARG A 162 0.65 15.21 2.83
CA ARG A 162 0.85 14.19 1.81
C ARG A 162 0.07 14.49 0.52
N ARG A 163 -1.18 14.98 0.64
CA ARG A 163 -1.98 15.39 -0.54
C ARG A 163 -1.34 16.56 -1.28
N SER A 164 -0.90 17.61 -0.56
CA SER A 164 -0.22 18.75 -1.18
C SER A 164 1.00 18.30 -1.98
N ILE A 165 1.90 17.54 -1.34
CA ILE A 165 3.10 16.99 -1.99
C ILE A 165 2.72 16.12 -3.21
N GLN A 166 1.68 15.29 -3.09
CA GLN A 166 1.22 14.46 -4.19
C GLN A 166 0.73 15.27 -5.39
N ASP A 167 -0.01 16.34 -5.15
CA ASP A 167 -0.58 17.17 -6.22
C ASP A 167 0.53 18.01 -6.87
N GLU A 168 1.49 18.54 -6.12
CA GLU A 168 2.68 19.22 -6.64
C GLU A 168 3.51 18.28 -7.56
N ILE A 169 3.82 17.06 -7.08
CA ILE A 169 4.55 16.07 -7.88
C ILE A 169 3.75 15.66 -9.12
N PHE A 170 2.43 15.50 -9.00
CA PHE A 170 1.58 15.11 -10.11
C PHE A 170 1.58 16.17 -11.22
N ASP A 171 1.47 17.46 -10.87
CA ASP A 171 1.45 18.55 -11.83
C ASP A 171 2.81 18.67 -12.56
N GLU A 172 3.92 18.59 -11.83
CA GLU A 172 5.27 18.60 -12.42
C GLU A 172 5.49 17.38 -13.33
N ALA A 173 5.10 16.18 -12.88
CA ALA A 173 5.22 14.96 -13.67
C ALA A 173 4.33 14.99 -14.93
N CYS A 174 3.15 15.60 -14.88
CA CYS A 174 2.32 15.81 -16.06
C CYS A 174 3.01 16.72 -17.10
N GLN A 175 3.64 17.81 -16.66
CA GLN A 175 4.37 18.71 -17.57
C GLN A 175 5.51 17.96 -18.30
N GLN A 176 6.21 17.06 -17.62
CA GLN A 176 7.22 16.21 -18.26
C GLN A 176 6.58 15.21 -19.25
N ALA A 177 5.53 14.49 -18.79
CA ALA A 177 4.85 13.47 -19.58
C ALA A 177 4.21 14.03 -20.86
N ASP A 178 3.69 15.26 -20.83
CA ASP A 178 3.10 15.93 -21.99
C ASP A 178 4.12 16.18 -23.12
N ASN A 179 5.41 16.23 -22.78
CA ASN A 179 6.51 16.33 -23.75
C ASN A 179 7.04 14.96 -24.23
N MET A 180 6.53 13.85 -23.70
CA MET A 180 6.97 12.47 -24.01
C MET A 180 5.94 11.76 -24.90
N THR A 181 5.50 12.40 -25.97
CA THR A 181 4.41 11.90 -26.83
C THR A 181 4.74 10.56 -27.48
N ASP A 182 5.99 10.34 -27.86
CA ASP A 182 6.45 9.15 -28.60
C ASP A 182 6.80 7.98 -27.68
N ASP A 183 7.01 8.25 -26.38
CA ASP A 183 7.36 7.21 -25.41
C ASP A 183 6.17 6.28 -25.15
N ARG A 184 6.39 4.98 -25.21
CA ARG A 184 5.43 3.95 -24.83
C ARG A 184 5.35 3.78 -23.32
N VAL A 185 6.47 3.96 -22.63
CA VAL A 185 6.63 3.93 -21.20
C VAL A 185 7.08 5.29 -20.72
N LEU A 186 6.30 5.96 -19.90
CA LEU A 186 6.65 7.25 -19.35
C LEU A 186 7.68 7.07 -18.22
N VAL A 187 8.83 7.75 -18.34
CA VAL A 187 9.85 7.81 -17.29
C VAL A 187 10.08 9.28 -16.93
N VAL A 188 9.56 9.68 -15.79
CA VAL A 188 9.62 11.06 -15.29
C VAL A 188 10.43 11.12 -13.99
N ASN A 189 11.19 12.19 -13.76
CA ASN A 189 12.11 12.30 -12.63
C ASN A 189 12.29 13.73 -12.13
N SER A 190 12.62 13.85 -10.84
CA SER A 190 13.01 15.13 -10.24
C SER A 190 13.77 14.91 -8.92
N GLY A 191 14.67 15.86 -8.60
CA GLY A 191 15.42 15.87 -7.34
C GLY A 191 14.61 16.21 -6.11
N ASN A 192 13.40 16.73 -6.27
CA ASN A 192 12.59 17.20 -5.15
C ASN A 192 11.44 16.26 -4.76
N TRP A 193 11.28 15.13 -5.46
CA TRP A 193 10.13 14.25 -5.23
C TRP A 193 10.29 13.34 -4.04
N ASN A 194 9.29 13.35 -3.18
CA ASN A 194 9.25 12.51 -1.99
C ASN A 194 9.02 11.03 -2.34
N HIS A 195 9.98 10.17 -1.98
CA HIS A 195 9.97 8.73 -2.30
C HIS A 195 8.76 7.98 -1.72
N GLY A 196 8.21 8.44 -0.57
CA GLY A 196 7.01 7.86 0.04
C GLY A 196 5.72 8.16 -0.73
N VAL A 197 5.75 9.16 -1.64
CA VAL A 197 4.55 9.65 -2.35
C VAL A 197 4.57 9.30 -3.84
N ILE A 198 5.75 9.17 -4.47
CA ILE A 198 5.87 8.93 -5.93
C ILE A 198 5.07 7.72 -6.41
N GLY A 199 4.97 6.64 -5.62
CA GLY A 199 4.19 5.46 -6.02
C GLY A 199 2.68 5.72 -6.15
N ILE A 200 2.13 6.71 -5.41
CA ILE A 200 0.73 7.13 -5.55
C ILE A 200 0.57 7.94 -6.84
N VAL A 201 1.54 8.83 -7.11
CA VAL A 201 1.52 9.64 -8.33
C VAL A 201 1.68 8.78 -9.57
N ALA A 202 2.53 7.73 -9.54
CA ALA A 202 2.64 6.78 -10.64
C ALA A 202 1.28 6.18 -11.04
N SER A 203 0.46 5.80 -10.05
CA SER A 203 -0.88 5.26 -10.32
C SER A 203 -1.82 6.30 -10.97
N LYS A 204 -1.77 7.57 -10.52
CA LYS A 204 -2.55 8.65 -11.12
C LYS A 204 -2.11 8.96 -12.56
N LEU A 205 -0.79 8.90 -12.85
CA LEU A 205 -0.27 9.10 -14.20
C LEU A 205 -0.70 7.97 -15.14
N VAL A 206 -0.66 6.71 -14.69
CA VAL A 206 -1.20 5.57 -15.46
C VAL A 206 -2.67 5.77 -15.77
N GLU A 207 -3.47 6.22 -14.81
CA GLU A 207 -4.89 6.48 -15.00
C GLU A 207 -5.14 7.59 -16.05
N LYS A 208 -4.32 8.66 -16.03
CA LYS A 208 -4.44 9.79 -16.96
C LYS A 208 -3.95 9.46 -18.37
N TYR A 209 -2.74 8.89 -18.48
CA TYR A 209 -2.07 8.70 -19.78
C TYR A 209 -2.29 7.35 -20.43
N LYS A 210 -2.83 6.38 -19.70
CA LYS A 210 -3.04 5.01 -20.18
C LYS A 210 -1.76 4.37 -20.74
N LYS A 211 -0.64 4.67 -20.10
CA LYS A 211 0.71 4.15 -20.40
C LYS A 211 1.33 3.61 -19.11
N PRO A 212 2.25 2.63 -19.19
CA PRO A 212 3.10 2.30 -18.06
C PRO A 212 3.93 3.49 -17.64
N VAL A 213 4.17 3.64 -16.33
CA VAL A 213 4.87 4.80 -15.76
C VAL A 213 5.96 4.34 -14.79
N PHE A 214 7.14 4.92 -14.92
CA PHE A 214 8.19 4.98 -13.92
C PHE A 214 8.31 6.43 -13.44
N ILE A 215 8.16 6.64 -12.14
CA ILE A 215 8.37 7.95 -11.52
C ILE A 215 9.56 7.83 -10.56
N ILE A 216 10.55 8.68 -10.74
CA ILE A 216 11.87 8.56 -10.13
C ILE A 216 12.18 9.81 -9.32
N GLY A 217 12.43 9.61 -8.01
CA GLY A 217 12.94 10.66 -7.14
C GLY A 217 14.46 10.56 -7.04
N GLU A 218 15.16 11.64 -7.29
CA GLU A 218 16.61 11.72 -7.23
C GLU A 218 17.06 12.12 -5.82
N ARG A 219 18.21 11.58 -5.38
CA ARG A 219 18.84 11.94 -4.12
C ARG A 219 20.36 11.91 -4.29
N GLY A 220 20.92 13.04 -4.75
CA GLY A 220 22.35 13.13 -5.11
C GLY A 220 22.67 12.19 -6.28
N ASP A 221 23.63 11.31 -6.08
CA ASP A 221 24.10 10.38 -7.12
C ASP A 221 23.22 9.15 -7.31
N GLU A 222 22.24 8.92 -6.40
CA GLU A 222 21.33 7.78 -6.45
C GLU A 222 19.87 8.24 -6.66
N ALA A 223 19.15 7.51 -7.46
CA ALA A 223 17.74 7.74 -7.73
C ALA A 223 16.91 6.48 -7.45
N THR A 224 15.74 6.67 -6.83
CA THR A 224 14.81 5.58 -6.53
C THR A 224 13.47 5.82 -7.20
N GLY A 225 12.98 4.84 -7.95
CA GLY A 225 11.75 4.93 -8.70
C GLY A 225 10.68 3.94 -8.24
N SER A 226 9.44 4.31 -8.54
CA SER A 226 8.26 3.46 -8.42
C SER A 226 7.59 3.32 -9.77
N ALA A 227 7.32 2.08 -10.18
CA ALA A 227 6.63 1.78 -11.43
C ALA A 227 5.20 1.34 -11.21
N ARG A 228 4.34 1.66 -12.16
CA ARG A 228 3.01 1.09 -12.32
C ARG A 228 2.79 0.70 -13.75
N SER A 229 2.20 -0.46 -13.94
CA SER A 229 1.92 -1.05 -15.23
C SER A 229 0.60 -0.54 -15.82
N PHE A 230 0.46 -0.76 -17.13
CA PHE A 230 -0.80 -0.61 -17.84
C PHE A 230 -0.95 -1.74 -18.86
N GLY A 231 -2.15 -2.31 -18.96
CA GLY A 231 -2.41 -3.44 -19.85
C GLY A 231 -1.57 -4.68 -19.54
N ASP A 232 -1.06 -5.31 -20.56
CA ASP A 232 -0.25 -6.53 -20.45
C ASP A 232 1.25 -6.28 -20.23
N PHE A 233 1.66 -5.03 -20.08
CA PHE A 233 3.05 -4.68 -19.77
C PHE A 233 3.42 -5.10 -18.35
N SER A 234 4.53 -5.80 -18.18
CA SER A 234 5.04 -6.17 -16.86
C SER A 234 6.10 -5.19 -16.38
N ALA A 235 5.80 -4.43 -15.32
CA ALA A 235 6.76 -3.51 -14.72
C ALA A 235 8.00 -4.24 -14.17
N ALA A 236 7.83 -5.44 -13.60
CA ALA A 236 8.95 -6.22 -13.09
C ALA A 236 9.87 -6.75 -14.20
N ASP A 237 9.30 -7.16 -15.35
CA ASP A 237 10.10 -7.60 -16.51
C ASP A 237 10.86 -6.43 -17.15
N ALA A 238 10.24 -5.26 -17.21
CA ALA A 238 10.90 -4.04 -17.66
C ALA A 238 12.10 -3.68 -16.79
N VAL A 239 11.96 -3.78 -15.46
CA VAL A 239 13.09 -3.58 -14.53
C VAL A 239 14.18 -4.61 -14.79
N ARG A 240 13.84 -5.90 -14.95
CA ARG A 240 14.82 -6.96 -15.27
C ARG A 240 15.54 -6.74 -16.60
N SER A 241 14.86 -6.17 -17.61
CA SER A 241 15.50 -5.87 -18.90
C SER A 241 16.63 -4.84 -18.79
N ALA A 242 16.71 -4.13 -17.65
CA ALA A 242 17.69 -3.09 -17.38
C ALA A 242 18.67 -3.46 -16.24
N ASP A 243 18.84 -4.76 -15.93
CA ASP A 243 19.69 -5.23 -14.82
C ASP A 243 21.16 -4.72 -14.91
N ASP A 244 21.67 -4.46 -16.11
CA ASP A 244 23.02 -3.88 -16.34
C ASP A 244 23.08 -2.36 -16.11
N ILE A 245 21.95 -1.69 -15.94
CA ILE A 245 21.83 -0.25 -15.74
C ILE A 245 21.51 0.10 -14.30
N ILE A 246 20.75 -0.74 -13.61
CA ILE A 246 20.23 -0.48 -12.29
C ILE A 246 21.17 -0.99 -11.18
N ILE A 247 21.06 -0.40 -9.98
CA ILE A 247 21.76 -0.88 -8.78
C ILE A 247 20.96 -2.05 -8.16
N LYS A 248 19.65 -1.90 -8.09
CA LYS A 248 18.71 -2.94 -7.63
C LYS A 248 17.30 -2.64 -8.11
N GLY A 249 16.50 -3.66 -8.26
CA GLY A 249 15.10 -3.51 -8.63
C GLY A 249 14.33 -4.80 -8.50
N GLY A 250 13.00 -4.69 -8.57
CA GLY A 250 12.11 -5.85 -8.51
C GLY A 250 10.68 -5.47 -8.19
N GLY A 251 9.82 -6.46 -8.18
CA GLY A 251 8.39 -6.27 -7.94
C GLY A 251 7.56 -7.35 -8.61
N HIS A 252 6.36 -6.98 -8.99
CA HIS A 252 5.40 -7.83 -9.69
C HIS A 252 5.01 -7.19 -11.02
N GLY A 253 4.27 -7.91 -11.87
CA GLY A 253 3.82 -7.38 -13.16
C GLY A 253 3.15 -6.02 -13.06
N ALA A 254 2.27 -5.81 -12.09
CA ALA A 254 1.51 -4.57 -11.92
C ALA A 254 2.32 -3.39 -11.34
N ALA A 255 3.36 -3.65 -10.52
CA ALA A 255 4.12 -2.63 -9.82
C ALA A 255 5.54 -3.10 -9.51
N ALA A 256 6.51 -2.21 -9.66
CA ALA A 256 7.91 -2.49 -9.36
C ALA A 256 8.60 -1.28 -8.72
N GLY A 257 9.73 -1.55 -8.07
CA GLY A 257 10.66 -0.54 -7.59
C GLY A 257 11.99 -0.66 -8.32
N VAL A 258 12.70 0.45 -8.49
CA VAL A 258 14.03 0.50 -9.10
C VAL A 258 14.91 1.49 -8.36
N THR A 259 16.20 1.16 -8.22
CA THR A 259 17.23 2.08 -7.75
C THR A 259 18.37 2.08 -8.77
N LEU A 260 18.85 3.24 -9.18
CA LEU A 260 19.88 3.42 -10.19
C LEU A 260 20.70 4.69 -9.91
N ALA A 261 21.84 4.83 -10.58
CA ALA A 261 22.58 6.09 -10.54
C ALA A 261 21.79 7.18 -11.29
N THR A 262 21.77 8.40 -10.75
CA THR A 262 21.02 9.52 -11.32
C THR A 262 21.40 9.79 -12.78
N GLU A 263 22.67 9.69 -13.13
CA GLU A 263 23.18 9.84 -14.49
C GLU A 263 22.70 8.76 -15.47
N ARG A 264 22.16 7.64 -15.00
CA ARG A 264 21.68 6.52 -15.82
C ARG A 264 20.17 6.55 -16.09
N ILE A 265 19.46 7.61 -15.67
CA ILE A 265 18.00 7.69 -15.84
C ILE A 265 17.61 7.68 -17.33
N ASP A 266 18.33 8.41 -18.18
CA ASP A 266 18.05 8.44 -19.62
C ASP A 266 18.35 7.10 -20.32
N ASP A 267 19.39 6.39 -19.90
CA ASP A 267 19.67 5.04 -20.38
C ASP A 267 18.56 4.07 -19.97
N PHE A 268 18.09 4.19 -18.74
CA PHE A 268 16.97 3.38 -18.23
C PHE A 268 15.68 3.67 -19.02
N ARG A 269 15.36 4.97 -19.26
CA ARG A 269 14.20 5.37 -20.07
C ARG A 269 14.25 4.75 -21.47
N ARG A 270 15.38 4.83 -22.14
CA ARG A 270 15.55 4.21 -23.46
C ARG A 270 15.33 2.70 -23.39
N ARG A 271 15.96 2.00 -22.44
CA ARG A 271 15.88 0.55 -22.29
C ARG A 271 14.45 0.06 -22.06
N VAL A 272 13.67 0.69 -21.18
CA VAL A 272 12.28 0.24 -20.92
C VAL A 272 11.35 0.52 -22.09
N ASN A 273 11.61 1.54 -22.91
CA ASN A 273 10.86 1.78 -24.14
C ASN A 273 11.23 0.76 -25.24
N GLU A 274 12.53 0.45 -25.44
CA GLU A 274 12.98 -0.64 -26.32
C GLU A 274 12.39 -1.99 -25.90
N PHE A 275 12.34 -2.26 -24.59
CA PHE A 275 11.71 -3.46 -24.06
C PHE A 275 10.21 -3.51 -24.41
N TYR A 276 9.47 -2.40 -24.23
CA TYR A 276 8.06 -2.32 -24.61
C TYR A 276 7.86 -2.64 -26.10
N ASP A 277 8.65 -2.05 -26.98
CA ASP A 277 8.56 -2.26 -28.44
C ASP A 277 8.86 -3.71 -28.82
N SER A 278 9.76 -4.39 -28.10
CA SER A 278 10.09 -5.81 -28.31
C SER A 278 8.94 -6.76 -28.00
N LEU A 279 8.00 -6.37 -27.14
CA LEU A 279 6.89 -7.23 -26.72
C LEU A 279 5.78 -7.35 -27.76
N GLN A 280 5.78 -6.54 -28.83
CA GLN A 280 4.74 -6.50 -29.85
C GLN A 280 3.31 -6.48 -29.27
N LEU A 281 3.14 -5.81 -28.13
CA LEU A 281 1.84 -5.68 -27.48
C LEU A 281 0.87 -5.01 -28.46
N LYS A 282 -0.29 -5.62 -28.68
CA LYS A 282 -1.33 -4.99 -29.49
C LYS A 282 -1.68 -3.67 -28.84
N ASN A 283 -1.70 -2.58 -29.62
CA ASN A 283 -2.23 -1.31 -29.14
C ASN A 283 -3.61 -1.60 -28.54
N GLN A 284 -3.71 -1.48 -27.24
CA GLN A 284 -5.00 -1.50 -26.56
C GLN A 284 -5.65 -0.15 -26.89
N GLU A 285 -6.34 -0.11 -28.01
CA GLU A 285 -7.30 0.96 -28.29
C GLU A 285 -8.34 0.93 -27.17
N LEU A 286 -8.52 2.06 -26.54
CA LEU A 286 -9.50 2.34 -25.49
C LEU A 286 -10.93 2.26 -26.05
#